data_5df4f087933c31e5f2c489a217af11e7
#
_entry.id   5df4f087933c31e5f2c489a217af11e7
#
_cell.length_a   1.000
_cell.length_b   1.000
_cell.length_c   1.000
_cell.angle_alpha   90.00
_cell.angle_beta   90.00
_cell.angle_gamma   90.00
#
_symmetry.space_group_name_H-M   'P 1'
#
loop_
_entity.id
_entity.type
_entity.pdbx_description
1 polymer ?
#
loop_
_entity_poly.entity_id
_entity_poly.type
_entity_poly.pdbx_seq_one_letter_code
_entity_poly.pdbx_strand_id
1 'polypeptide(L)'
;NIDRVKQELSEYELIPEDWGGSTIFVPVSAHTHEGIDTLLEMILLTAEVSELKANPNRAARGLIIEAELDKGKGPVATVLVQKGTLHVGDPVACGSSYGKVRAMMDDKGRRVKEADPWSFRCTKRR
;
A
#
# COMPACT_ATOMS: atom_id res chain seq x y z
N ASN A 1 19.13 5.69 -19.90
CA ASN A 1 18.59 5.31 -21.21
C ASN A 1 17.23 4.62 -21.02
N ILE A 2 16.14 5.34 -21.30
CA ILE A 2 14.76 4.87 -21.08
C ILE A 2 14.45 3.67 -21.98
N ASP A 3 14.87 3.69 -23.23
CA ASP A 3 14.57 2.63 -24.19
C ASP A 3 15.17 1.28 -23.79
N ARG A 4 16.38 1.32 -23.22
CA ARG A 4 17.00 0.11 -22.67
C ARG A 4 16.20 -0.47 -21.51
N VAL A 5 15.70 0.37 -20.60
CA VAL A 5 14.86 -0.06 -19.48
C VAL A 5 13.53 -0.64 -19.99
N LYS A 6 12.91 -0.01 -20.98
CA LYS A 6 11.70 -0.54 -21.63
C LYS A 6 11.96 -1.93 -22.24
N GLN A 7 13.11 -2.11 -22.90
CA GLN A 7 13.48 -3.38 -23.50
C GLN A 7 13.72 -4.46 -22.43
N GLU A 8 14.46 -4.16 -21.37
CA GLU A 8 14.68 -5.10 -20.26
C GLU A 8 13.35 -5.48 -19.57
N LEU A 9 12.40 -4.54 -19.39
CA LEU A 9 11.10 -4.81 -18.79
C LEU A 9 10.18 -5.62 -19.73
N SER A 10 10.34 -5.49 -21.04
CA SER A 10 9.56 -6.29 -21.99
C SER A 10 9.87 -7.80 -21.92
N GLU A 11 11.07 -8.18 -21.44
CA GLU A 11 11.41 -9.58 -21.17
C GLU A 11 10.57 -10.19 -20.02
N TYR A 12 9.99 -9.33 -19.17
CA TYR A 12 9.07 -9.71 -18.08
C TYR A 12 7.59 -9.51 -18.45
N GLU A 13 7.29 -9.48 -19.75
CA GLU A 13 5.92 -9.27 -20.29
C GLU A 13 5.33 -7.87 -19.96
N LEU A 14 6.17 -6.92 -19.52
CA LEU A 14 5.77 -5.53 -19.31
C LEU A 14 6.03 -4.73 -20.60
N ILE A 15 5.11 -4.84 -21.54
CA ILE A 15 5.24 -4.21 -22.86
C ILE A 15 4.58 -2.83 -22.84
N PRO A 16 5.31 -1.74 -23.21
CA PRO A 16 4.73 -0.41 -23.28
C PRO A 16 3.59 -0.29 -24.30
N GLU A 17 2.67 0.62 -24.07
CA GLU A 17 1.58 0.93 -25.02
C GLU A 17 2.13 1.36 -26.40
N ASP A 18 3.22 2.14 -26.44
CA ASP A 18 3.91 2.54 -27.67
C ASP A 18 4.38 1.37 -28.53
N TRP A 19 4.59 0.20 -27.91
CA TRP A 19 5.01 -1.03 -28.59
C TRP A 19 3.85 -2.03 -28.74
N GLY A 20 2.60 -1.57 -28.54
CA GLY A 20 1.40 -2.39 -28.67
C GLY A 20 1.04 -3.23 -27.45
N GLY A 21 1.65 -2.96 -26.31
CA GLY A 21 1.32 -3.56 -25.02
C GLY A 21 0.19 -2.82 -24.29
N SER A 22 0.01 -3.18 -23.02
CA SER A 22 -1.01 -2.58 -22.13
C SER A 22 -0.41 -1.95 -20.88
N THR A 23 0.92 -1.92 -20.75
CA THR A 23 1.60 -1.38 -19.56
C THR A 23 1.91 0.10 -19.77
N ILE A 24 1.45 0.93 -18.83
CA ILE A 24 1.69 2.36 -18.84
C ILE A 24 3.11 2.62 -18.31
N PHE A 25 3.93 3.31 -19.10
CA PHE A 25 5.28 3.73 -18.74
C PHE A 25 5.31 5.24 -18.60
N VAL A 26 5.74 5.73 -17.44
CA VAL A 26 5.87 7.16 -17.17
C VAL A 26 7.32 7.47 -16.81
N PRO A 27 8.07 8.19 -17.66
CA PRO A 27 9.41 8.65 -17.33
C PRO A 27 9.33 9.72 -16.25
N VAL A 28 10.11 9.55 -15.19
CA VAL A 28 10.13 10.48 -14.05
C VAL A 28 11.57 10.80 -13.62
N SER A 29 11.75 11.97 -13.06
CA SER A 29 12.98 12.38 -12.40
C SER A 29 12.69 12.86 -10.98
N ALA A 30 13.14 12.12 -9.98
CA ALA A 30 12.99 12.52 -8.58
C ALA A 30 13.79 13.79 -8.24
N HIS A 31 14.87 14.07 -8.97
CA HIS A 31 15.72 15.24 -8.74
C HIS A 31 15.10 16.52 -9.30
N THR A 32 14.54 16.47 -10.50
CA THR A 32 13.92 17.64 -11.17
C THR A 32 12.41 17.72 -10.96
N HIS A 33 11.82 16.70 -10.35
CA HIS A 33 10.36 16.51 -10.22
C HIS A 33 9.61 16.41 -11.57
N GLU A 34 10.33 16.22 -12.66
CA GLU A 34 9.74 16.04 -13.99
C GLU A 34 8.94 14.73 -14.05
N GLY A 35 7.75 14.78 -14.65
CA GLY A 35 6.86 13.64 -14.84
C GLY A 35 6.12 13.15 -13.60
N ILE A 36 6.33 13.73 -12.41
CA ILE A 36 5.68 13.30 -11.17
C ILE A 36 4.16 13.51 -11.24
N ASP A 37 3.70 14.66 -11.73
CA ASP A 37 2.27 14.95 -11.86
C ASP A 37 1.60 13.96 -12.81
N THR A 38 2.23 13.69 -13.96
CA THR A 38 1.75 12.69 -14.93
C THR A 38 1.70 11.30 -14.30
N LEU A 39 2.69 10.91 -13.50
CA LEU A 39 2.69 9.64 -12.78
C LEU A 39 1.47 9.53 -11.84
N LEU A 40 1.21 10.57 -11.06
CA LEU A 40 0.07 10.61 -10.14
C LEU A 40 -1.27 10.53 -10.87
N GLU A 41 -1.41 11.24 -11.98
CA GLU A 41 -2.61 11.17 -12.84
C GLU A 41 -2.82 9.76 -13.40
N MET A 42 -1.76 9.10 -13.89
CA MET A 42 -1.85 7.73 -14.42
C MET A 42 -2.18 6.71 -13.33
N ILE A 43 -1.67 6.88 -12.11
CA ILE A 43 -2.05 6.04 -10.95
C ILE A 43 -3.53 6.19 -10.63
N LEU A 44 -4.05 7.41 -10.58
CA LEU A 44 -5.46 7.68 -10.32
C LEU A 44 -6.36 7.10 -11.41
N LEU A 45 -6.00 7.31 -12.68
CA LEU A 45 -6.74 6.77 -13.82
C LEU A 45 -6.77 5.24 -13.81
N THR A 46 -5.64 4.60 -13.54
CA THR A 46 -5.54 3.13 -13.45
C THR A 46 -6.41 2.59 -12.31
N ALA A 47 -6.40 3.26 -11.16
CA ALA A 47 -7.23 2.89 -10.02
C ALA A 47 -8.74 3.02 -10.34
N GLU A 48 -9.13 4.07 -11.05
CA GLU A 48 -10.51 4.30 -11.47
C GLU A 48 -11.00 3.24 -12.47
N VAL A 49 -10.21 2.97 -13.50
CA VAL A 49 -10.51 1.93 -14.51
C VAL A 49 -10.58 0.54 -13.88
N SER A 50 -9.75 0.26 -12.90
CA SER A 50 -9.74 -1.02 -12.17
C SER A 50 -10.94 -1.22 -11.26
N GLU A 51 -11.80 -0.21 -11.06
CA GLU A 51 -13.00 -0.26 -10.19
C GLU A 51 -12.74 -0.93 -8.84
N LEU A 52 -11.65 -0.55 -8.17
CA LEU A 52 -11.22 -1.15 -6.91
C LEU A 52 -12.28 -0.93 -5.83
N LYS A 53 -12.90 -2.01 -5.37
CA LYS A 53 -13.98 -1.97 -4.36
C LYS A 53 -13.62 -2.85 -3.16
N ALA A 54 -13.96 -2.40 -1.97
CA ALA A 54 -13.82 -3.19 -0.75
C ALA A 54 -15.02 -3.01 0.16
N ASN A 55 -15.41 -4.09 0.85
CA ASN A 55 -16.48 -4.04 1.84
C ASN A 55 -15.89 -3.71 3.22
N PRO A 56 -16.20 -2.53 3.82
CA PRO A 56 -15.75 -2.17 5.15
C PRO A 56 -16.45 -2.94 6.27
N ASN A 57 -17.68 -3.43 6.03
CA ASN A 57 -18.55 -4.04 7.03
C ASN A 57 -18.25 -5.54 7.24
N ARG A 58 -17.00 -5.88 7.49
CA ARG A 58 -16.53 -7.24 7.80
C ARG A 58 -15.28 -7.22 8.65
N ALA A 59 -14.86 -8.38 9.14
CA ALA A 59 -13.57 -8.53 9.82
C ALA A 59 -12.43 -8.07 8.92
N ALA A 60 -11.50 -7.31 9.49
CA ALA A 60 -10.37 -6.74 8.76
C ALA A 60 -9.45 -7.81 8.20
N ARG A 61 -9.02 -7.61 6.95
CA ARG A 61 -7.94 -8.36 6.31
C ARG A 61 -7.00 -7.37 5.65
N GLY A 62 -5.71 -7.57 5.82
CA GLY A 62 -4.69 -6.69 5.25
C GLY A 62 -3.35 -7.39 5.08
N LEU A 63 -2.43 -6.65 4.51
CA LEU A 63 -1.03 -7.04 4.35
C LEU A 63 -0.17 -6.29 5.36
N ILE A 64 0.79 -6.99 5.95
CA ILE A 64 1.87 -6.36 6.70
C ILE A 64 2.94 -5.94 5.71
N ILE A 65 3.13 -4.63 5.57
CA ILE A 65 4.14 -4.05 4.68
C ILE A 65 5.49 -4.03 5.36
N GLU A 66 5.49 -3.71 6.66
CA GLU A 66 6.70 -3.58 7.45
C GLU A 66 6.42 -4.00 8.89
N ALA A 67 7.40 -4.58 9.54
CA ALA A 67 7.33 -4.91 10.96
C ALA A 67 8.69 -4.66 11.62
N GLU A 68 8.69 -3.91 12.72
CA GLU A 68 9.89 -3.57 13.45
C GLU A 68 9.70 -3.66 14.97
N LEU A 69 10.82 -3.73 15.69
CA LEU A 69 10.83 -3.64 17.13
C LEU A 69 11.32 -2.25 17.56
N ASP A 70 10.38 -1.34 17.81
CA ASP A 70 10.67 -0.01 18.33
C ASP A 70 11.05 -0.09 19.82
N LYS A 71 12.17 0.54 20.21
CA LYS A 71 12.70 0.50 21.60
C LYS A 71 11.74 1.12 22.63
N GLY A 72 10.92 2.09 22.22
CA GLY A 72 9.96 2.79 23.10
C GLY A 72 8.54 2.22 23.03
N LYS A 73 8.11 1.81 21.84
CA LYS A 73 6.73 1.39 21.56
C LYS A 73 6.56 -0.14 21.56
N GLY A 74 7.65 -0.90 21.54
CA GLY A 74 7.64 -2.36 21.37
C GLY A 74 7.40 -2.77 19.92
N PRO A 75 6.86 -3.98 19.66
CA PRO A 75 6.59 -4.44 18.31
C PRO A 75 5.57 -3.54 17.61
N VAL A 76 5.94 -3.01 16.45
CA VAL A 76 5.12 -2.16 15.58
C VAL A 76 5.05 -2.80 14.21
N ALA A 77 3.89 -2.76 13.57
CA ALA A 77 3.72 -3.22 12.22
C ALA A 77 2.91 -2.21 11.40
N THR A 78 3.35 -1.96 10.20
CA THR A 78 2.61 -1.18 9.20
C THR A 78 1.72 -2.13 8.42
N VAL A 79 0.42 -1.88 8.48
CA VAL A 79 -0.60 -2.75 7.87
C VAL A 79 -1.39 -1.96 6.85
N LEU A 80 -1.46 -2.47 5.64
CA LEU A 80 -2.39 -2.01 4.61
C LEU A 80 -3.69 -2.80 4.72
N VAL A 81 -4.76 -2.16 5.17
CA VAL A 81 -6.09 -2.78 5.26
C VAL A 81 -6.68 -2.89 3.86
N GLN A 82 -6.92 -4.11 3.40
CA GLN A 82 -7.49 -4.39 2.07
C GLN A 82 -9.00 -4.58 2.09
N LYS A 83 -9.54 -5.15 3.16
CA LYS A 83 -10.98 -5.44 3.34
C LYS A 83 -11.34 -5.33 4.81
N GLY A 84 -12.60 -4.97 5.09
CA GLY A 84 -13.11 -4.82 6.45
C GLY A 84 -12.52 -3.61 7.16
N THR A 85 -12.93 -3.38 8.38
CA THR A 85 -12.45 -2.29 9.24
C THR A 85 -11.73 -2.87 10.44
N LEU A 86 -10.51 -2.41 10.69
CA LEU A 86 -9.70 -2.80 11.85
C LEU A 86 -9.93 -1.79 12.98
N HIS A 87 -10.19 -2.30 14.19
CA HIS A 87 -10.39 -1.45 15.37
C HIS A 87 -9.30 -1.66 16.42
N VAL A 88 -9.10 -0.65 17.23
CA VAL A 88 -8.31 -0.80 18.46
C VAL A 88 -9.02 -1.80 19.37
N GLY A 89 -8.30 -2.81 19.82
CA GLY A 89 -8.84 -3.89 20.64
C GLY A 89 -9.11 -5.19 19.87
N ASP A 90 -9.11 -5.16 18.53
CA ASP A 90 -9.34 -6.36 17.73
C ASP A 90 -8.24 -7.41 17.92
N PRO A 91 -8.60 -8.68 17.98
CA PRO A 91 -7.65 -9.78 17.87
C PRO A 91 -7.15 -9.87 16.42
N VAL A 92 -5.86 -10.03 16.25
CA VAL A 92 -5.22 -10.19 14.92
C VAL A 92 -4.34 -11.43 14.91
N ALA A 93 -4.34 -12.12 13.79
CA ALA A 93 -3.48 -13.26 13.52
C ALA A 93 -2.64 -13.00 12.27
N CYS A 94 -1.38 -13.38 12.30
CA CYS A 94 -0.46 -13.30 11.17
C CYS A 94 0.46 -14.52 11.20
N GLY A 95 0.28 -15.42 10.23
CA GLY A 95 0.96 -16.73 10.24
C GLY A 95 0.65 -17.52 11.52
N SER A 96 1.68 -17.98 12.20
CA SER A 96 1.58 -18.70 13.48
C SER A 96 1.45 -17.77 14.71
N SER A 97 1.48 -16.47 14.50
CA SER A 97 1.45 -15.48 15.58
C SER A 97 0.09 -14.81 15.70
N TYR A 98 -0.32 -14.54 16.93
CA TYR A 98 -1.56 -13.80 17.22
C TYR A 98 -1.31 -12.71 18.26
N GLY A 99 -2.21 -11.76 18.32
CA GLY A 99 -2.11 -10.67 19.28
C GLY A 99 -3.35 -9.79 19.25
N LYS A 100 -3.30 -8.69 20.01
CA LYS A 100 -4.37 -7.71 20.09
C LYS A 100 -3.86 -6.34 19.68
N VAL A 101 -4.63 -5.62 18.87
CA VAL A 101 -4.31 -4.24 18.48
C VAL A 101 -4.46 -3.34 19.72
N ARG A 102 -3.38 -2.72 20.18
CA ARG A 102 -3.42 -1.82 21.34
C ARG A 102 -3.63 -0.37 20.99
N ALA A 103 -3.00 0.06 19.91
CA ALA A 103 -3.11 1.41 19.39
C ALA A 103 -2.84 1.40 17.89
N MET A 104 -3.44 2.33 17.18
CA MET A 104 -3.20 2.56 15.76
C MET A 104 -2.86 4.03 15.54
N MET A 105 -2.03 4.27 14.53
CA MET A 105 -1.67 5.61 14.06
C MET A 105 -1.86 5.66 12.54
N ASP A 106 -2.27 6.80 12.03
CA ASP A 106 -2.34 7.04 10.60
C ASP A 106 -0.96 7.36 10.00
N ASP A 107 -0.91 7.57 8.70
CA ASP A 107 0.29 7.96 7.95
C ASP A 107 0.93 9.28 8.44
N LYS A 108 0.13 10.12 9.10
CA LYS A 108 0.58 11.40 9.70
C LYS A 108 0.96 11.27 11.18
N GLY A 109 1.01 10.05 11.71
CA GLY A 109 1.37 9.78 13.11
C GLY A 109 0.29 10.12 14.14
N ARG A 110 -0.95 10.40 13.72
CA ARG A 110 -2.08 10.71 14.62
C ARG A 110 -2.72 9.42 15.12
N ARG A 111 -3.12 9.39 16.39
CA ARG A 111 -3.85 8.24 16.94
C ARG A 111 -5.25 8.13 16.32
N VAL A 112 -5.60 6.91 15.92
CA VAL A 112 -6.90 6.57 15.36
C VAL A 112 -7.50 5.36 16.05
N LYS A 113 -8.83 5.26 16.05
CA LYS A 113 -9.57 4.16 16.70
C LYS A 113 -9.90 3.04 15.72
N GLU A 114 -10.03 3.38 14.44
CA GLU A 114 -10.41 2.47 13.36
C GLU A 114 -9.59 2.73 12.10
N ALA A 115 -9.47 1.73 11.25
CA ALA A 115 -8.78 1.77 9.98
C ALA A 115 -9.64 1.08 8.92
N ASP A 116 -10.20 1.86 8.02
CA ASP A 116 -11.00 1.40 6.89
C ASP A 116 -10.12 0.79 5.79
N PRO A 117 -10.70 0.05 4.82
CA PRO A 117 -10.00 -0.36 3.62
C PRO A 117 -9.30 0.81 2.94
N TRP A 118 -8.10 0.54 2.38
CA TRP A 118 -7.24 1.54 1.74
C TRP A 118 -6.56 2.53 2.71
N SER A 119 -6.83 2.41 4.01
CA SER A 119 -6.10 3.16 5.02
C SER A 119 -4.74 2.50 5.29
N PHE A 120 -3.68 3.30 5.20
CA PHE A 120 -2.35 2.88 5.61
C PHE A 120 -2.21 3.11 7.13
N ARG A 121 -1.99 2.06 7.92
CA ARG A 121 -2.01 2.15 9.38
C ARG A 121 -0.83 1.42 10.01
N CYS A 122 -0.29 1.99 11.05
CA CYS A 122 0.71 1.36 11.90
C CYS A 122 0.05 0.83 13.17
N THR A 123 0.22 -0.44 13.48
CA THR A 123 -0.36 -1.07 14.67
C THR A 123 0.73 -1.44 15.66
N LYS A 124 0.51 -1.13 16.94
CA LYS A 124 1.37 -1.61 18.02
C LYS A 124 0.89 -2.99 18.47
N ARG A 125 1.75 -3.99 18.38
CA ARG A 125 1.52 -5.33 18.89
C ARG A 125 2.26 -5.53 20.23
N ARG A 126 1.71 -6.30 21.14
CA ARG A 126 2.42 -6.90 22.28
C ARG A 126 2.70 -8.35 22.01
#